data_416e450154c4121c2e7d606b5dbb8b80
#
_entry.id   416e450154c4121c2e7d606b5dbb8b80
#
_cell.length_a   1.000
_cell.length_b   1.000
_cell.length_c   1.000
_cell.angle_alpha   90.00
_cell.angle_beta   90.00
_cell.angle_gamma   90.00
#
_symmetry.space_group_name_H-M   'P 1'
#
loop_
_entity.id
_entity.type
_entity.pdbx_description
1 polymer ?
#
loop_
_entity_poly.entity_id
_entity_poly.type
_entity_poly.pdbx_seq_one_letter_code
_entity_poly.pdbx_strand_id
1 'polypeptide(L)'
;MPHIASRYLAEGPRVGIRHFTHEDGAEFVARVRESKDLHRPWLFPPDTASAYAAYAERLIEDPTKAGFLVCEKDAGEGSGSTTGSIAGFVNINNIVEGAFLSGALGYGAFAHAAGRGLMREGLDLVVGYAFGPMRLHRLEINAQPGNAGSIALARSCGFRLEGYSPNMLWIDGAWRDHERWAVTAEMRA
;
A
#
# COMPACT_ATOMS: atom_id res chain seq x y z
N MET A 1 4.28 -18.40 29.37
CA MET A 1 3.97 -18.50 27.94
C MET A 1 4.82 -17.48 27.21
N PRO A 2 5.76 -17.87 26.33
CA PRO A 2 6.48 -16.88 25.55
C PRO A 2 5.48 -16.17 24.64
N HIS A 3 5.37 -14.85 24.72
CA HIS A 3 4.71 -14.03 23.74
C HIS A 3 5.44 -14.28 22.42
N ILE A 4 4.80 -14.96 21.48
CA ILE A 4 5.24 -14.97 20.08
C ILE A 4 5.08 -13.52 19.63
N ALA A 5 6.20 -12.82 19.42
CA ALA A 5 6.15 -11.46 18.91
C ALA A 5 5.37 -11.48 17.60
N SER A 6 4.35 -10.63 17.48
CA SER A 6 3.57 -10.50 16.26
C SER A 6 4.53 -10.22 15.10
N ARG A 7 4.36 -10.92 13.97
CA ARG A 7 5.11 -10.68 12.74
C ARG A 7 4.62 -9.46 11.97
N TYR A 8 3.53 -8.89 12.42
CA TYR A 8 2.96 -7.69 11.84
C TYR A 8 3.40 -6.44 12.58
N LEU A 9 3.62 -5.35 11.84
CA LEU A 9 3.90 -4.02 12.36
C LEU A 9 2.67 -3.40 13.01
N ALA A 10 1.50 -3.70 12.45
CA ALA A 10 0.19 -3.37 12.99
C ALA A 10 -0.84 -4.38 12.49
N GLU A 11 -1.87 -4.61 13.29
CA GLU A 11 -2.92 -5.59 13.01
C GLU A 11 -4.31 -4.99 13.22
N GLY A 12 -5.22 -5.34 12.31
CA GLY A 12 -6.65 -5.13 12.44
C GLY A 12 -7.40 -6.46 12.61
N PRO A 13 -8.72 -6.42 12.56
CA PRO A 13 -9.55 -7.62 12.71
C PRO A 13 -9.27 -8.71 11.67
N ARG A 14 -9.04 -8.34 10.41
CA ARG A 14 -8.93 -9.26 9.28
C ARG A 14 -7.58 -9.26 8.60
N VAL A 15 -6.81 -8.16 8.71
CA VAL A 15 -5.51 -8.03 8.06
C VAL A 15 -4.44 -7.59 9.05
N GLY A 16 -3.18 -7.91 8.71
CA GLY A 16 -1.99 -7.32 9.30
C GLY A 16 -1.12 -6.71 8.23
N ILE A 17 -0.28 -5.75 8.59
CA ILE A 17 0.71 -5.16 7.70
C ILE A 17 2.12 -5.53 8.14
N ARG A 18 2.99 -5.81 7.17
CA ARG A 18 4.41 -6.08 7.38
C ARG A 18 5.24 -5.53 6.23
N HIS A 19 6.52 -5.40 6.43
CA HIS A 19 7.42 -5.02 5.34
C HIS A 19 7.55 -6.11 4.27
N PHE A 20 7.97 -5.70 3.08
CA PHE A 20 8.38 -6.60 2.01
C PHE A 20 9.63 -7.39 2.42
N THR A 21 9.73 -8.62 1.93
CA THR A 21 10.94 -9.43 1.98
C THR A 21 11.26 -10.00 0.60
N HIS A 22 12.47 -10.47 0.39
CA HIS A 22 12.84 -11.12 -0.87
C HIS A 22 12.08 -12.46 -1.07
N GLU A 23 11.66 -13.10 0.01
CA GLU A 23 10.94 -14.39 0.00
C GLU A 23 9.50 -14.27 -0.53
N ASP A 24 8.91 -13.08 -0.51
CA ASP A 24 7.54 -12.84 -0.97
C ASP A 24 7.39 -12.91 -2.51
N GLY A 25 8.51 -12.96 -3.24
CA GLY A 25 8.53 -12.80 -4.69
C GLY A 25 7.65 -13.77 -5.46
N ALA A 26 7.63 -15.04 -5.06
CA ALA A 26 6.84 -16.06 -5.75
C ALA A 26 5.34 -15.78 -5.64
N GLU A 27 4.85 -15.52 -4.42
CA GLU A 27 3.44 -15.21 -4.18
C GLU A 27 3.06 -13.87 -4.82
N PHE A 28 3.85 -12.81 -4.58
CA PHE A 28 3.56 -11.47 -5.10
C PHE A 28 3.42 -11.46 -6.62
N VAL A 29 4.38 -12.06 -7.35
CA VAL A 29 4.36 -12.14 -8.82
C VAL A 29 3.16 -12.93 -9.32
N ALA A 30 2.81 -14.05 -8.67
CA ALA A 30 1.61 -14.82 -9.02
C ALA A 30 0.36 -13.95 -8.89
N ARG A 31 0.19 -13.25 -7.75
CA ARG A 31 -0.94 -12.36 -7.49
C ARG A 31 -1.01 -11.18 -8.47
N VAL A 32 0.13 -10.59 -8.84
CA VAL A 32 0.17 -9.52 -9.85
C VAL A 32 -0.35 -10.03 -11.19
N ARG A 33 0.09 -11.21 -11.63
CA ARG A 33 -0.33 -11.82 -12.91
C ARG A 33 -1.82 -12.12 -12.95
N GLU A 34 -2.38 -12.61 -11.84
CA GLU A 34 -3.81 -12.86 -11.67
C GLU A 34 -4.65 -11.56 -11.64
N SER A 35 -4.01 -10.43 -11.33
CA SER A 35 -4.67 -9.14 -11.10
C SER A 35 -4.51 -8.14 -12.24
N LYS A 36 -4.04 -8.55 -13.40
CA LYS A 36 -3.74 -7.63 -14.53
C LYS A 36 -4.92 -6.75 -14.92
N ASP A 37 -6.12 -7.32 -15.01
CA ASP A 37 -7.32 -6.61 -15.41
C ASP A 37 -7.78 -5.60 -14.35
N LEU A 38 -7.53 -5.90 -13.08
CA LEU A 38 -7.80 -4.99 -11.97
C LEU A 38 -6.81 -3.82 -11.94
N HIS A 39 -5.55 -4.09 -12.22
CA HIS A 39 -4.48 -3.10 -12.13
C HIS A 39 -4.47 -2.12 -13.30
N ARG A 40 -4.74 -2.60 -14.51
CA ARG A 40 -4.67 -1.78 -15.71
C ARG A 40 -5.92 -0.89 -15.90
N PRO A 41 -5.73 0.31 -16.43
CA PRO A 41 -4.49 0.97 -16.86
C PRO A 41 -3.79 1.77 -15.76
N TRP A 42 -4.13 1.58 -14.49
CA TRP A 42 -3.80 2.49 -13.39
C TRP A 42 -2.41 2.25 -12.80
N LEU A 43 -1.97 0.98 -12.71
CA LEU A 43 -0.70 0.62 -12.11
C LEU A 43 -0.08 -0.62 -12.77
N PHE A 44 1.25 -0.74 -12.63
CA PHE A 44 2.06 -1.75 -13.29
C PHE A 44 3.08 -2.34 -12.31
N PRO A 45 2.63 -3.13 -11.31
CA PRO A 45 3.53 -3.76 -10.35
C PRO A 45 4.38 -4.84 -11.02
N PRO A 46 5.53 -5.23 -10.43
CA PRO A 46 6.44 -6.20 -11.02
C PRO A 46 5.79 -7.56 -11.19
N ASP A 47 5.82 -8.09 -12.41
CA ASP A 47 5.21 -9.38 -12.80
C ASP A 47 6.24 -10.48 -13.15
N THR A 48 7.52 -10.23 -12.84
CA THR A 48 8.61 -11.21 -12.96
C THR A 48 9.43 -11.26 -11.66
N ALA A 49 10.10 -12.39 -11.41
CA ALA A 49 10.92 -12.55 -10.21
C ALA A 49 12.06 -11.52 -10.12
N SER A 50 12.73 -11.23 -11.24
CA SER A 50 13.82 -10.24 -11.27
C SER A 50 13.32 -8.81 -11.04
N ALA A 51 12.17 -8.45 -11.63
CA ALA A 51 11.56 -7.14 -11.40
C ALA A 51 11.08 -6.98 -9.95
N TYR A 52 10.53 -8.05 -9.35
CA TYR A 52 10.17 -8.06 -7.94
C TYR A 52 11.39 -7.88 -7.03
N ALA A 53 12.47 -8.61 -7.28
CA ALA A 53 13.69 -8.50 -6.47
C ALA A 53 14.20 -7.04 -6.43
N ALA A 54 14.34 -6.40 -7.59
CA ALA A 54 14.75 -5.01 -7.69
C ALA A 54 13.74 -4.03 -7.06
N TYR A 55 12.46 -4.35 -7.11
CA TYR A 55 11.40 -3.55 -6.49
C TYR A 55 11.43 -3.65 -4.96
N ALA A 56 11.53 -4.87 -4.42
CA ALA A 56 11.62 -5.11 -2.98
C ALA A 56 12.89 -4.50 -2.38
N GLU A 57 14.04 -4.66 -3.05
CA GLU A 57 15.30 -4.06 -2.62
C GLU A 57 15.19 -2.54 -2.47
N ARG A 58 14.59 -1.84 -3.44
CA ARG A 58 14.35 -0.40 -3.33
C ARG A 58 13.45 0.00 -2.16
N LEU A 59 12.46 -0.82 -1.83
CA LEU A 59 11.56 -0.56 -0.69
C LEU A 59 12.21 -0.85 0.66
N ILE A 60 13.23 -1.71 0.68
CA ILE A 60 13.96 -2.11 1.88
C ILE A 60 15.12 -1.14 2.16
N GLU A 61 15.84 -0.71 1.12
CA GLU A 61 17.11 0.00 1.28
C GLU A 61 17.02 1.52 1.10
N ASP A 62 16.04 2.02 0.32
CA ASP A 62 15.89 3.46 0.05
C ASP A 62 15.15 4.14 1.21
N PRO A 63 15.83 5.01 2.00
CA PRO A 63 15.22 5.67 3.16
C PRO A 63 14.07 6.64 2.78
N THR A 64 13.96 6.99 1.49
CA THR A 64 12.84 7.81 0.99
C THR A 64 11.59 6.99 0.66
N LYS A 65 11.61 5.69 0.98
CA LYS A 65 10.53 4.75 0.70
C LYS A 65 10.22 3.87 1.90
N ALA A 66 9.00 3.40 1.99
CA ALA A 66 8.60 2.33 2.87
C ALA A 66 7.55 1.46 2.18
N GLY A 67 7.76 0.15 2.15
CA GLY A 67 6.84 -0.80 1.55
C GLY A 67 6.13 -1.66 2.59
N PHE A 68 4.83 -1.87 2.40
CA PHE A 68 3.99 -2.69 3.26
C PHE A 68 3.19 -3.68 2.42
N LEU A 69 3.23 -4.95 2.82
CA LEU A 69 2.28 -5.96 2.37
C LEU A 69 1.09 -5.96 3.31
N VAL A 70 -0.10 -5.99 2.74
CA VAL A 70 -1.35 -6.21 3.45
C VAL A 70 -1.65 -7.69 3.36
N CYS A 71 -1.60 -8.39 4.50
CA CYS A 71 -1.80 -9.83 4.58
C CYS A 71 -3.14 -10.14 5.24
N GLU A 72 -3.98 -10.96 4.60
CA GLU A 72 -5.20 -11.47 5.20
C GLU A 72 -4.84 -12.49 6.29
N LYS A 73 -5.35 -12.30 7.50
CA LYS A 73 -5.11 -13.21 8.63
C LYS A 73 -5.90 -14.49 8.43
N ASP A 74 -5.27 -15.63 8.66
CA ASP A 74 -5.95 -16.91 8.60
C ASP A 74 -7.03 -16.99 9.70
N ALA A 75 -8.23 -17.41 9.33
CA ALA A 75 -9.38 -17.50 10.23
C ALA A 75 -9.35 -18.73 11.17
N GLY A 76 -8.21 -19.42 11.30
CA GLY A 76 -8.10 -20.65 12.11
C GLY A 76 -6.71 -20.87 12.69
N GLU A 77 -6.67 -21.19 13.99
CA GLU A 77 -5.52 -21.81 14.65
C GLU A 77 -5.27 -23.17 14.00
N GLY A 78 -4.19 -23.31 13.22
CA GLY A 78 -3.79 -24.62 12.68
C GLY A 78 -3.19 -24.64 11.28
N SER A 79 -3.21 -23.55 10.54
CA SER A 79 -2.45 -23.46 9.29
C SER A 79 -0.98 -23.23 9.60
N GLY A 80 -0.10 -24.14 9.18
CA GLY A 80 1.36 -24.01 9.34
C GLY A 80 1.98 -22.86 8.55
N SER A 81 1.16 -22.01 7.91
CA SER A 81 1.55 -20.76 7.28
C SER A 81 1.64 -19.67 8.34
N THR A 82 2.83 -19.20 8.58
CA THR A 82 3.14 -18.20 9.61
C THR A 82 2.86 -16.77 9.18
N THR A 83 2.39 -16.58 7.95
CA THR A 83 1.98 -15.29 7.37
C THR A 83 0.77 -15.52 6.49
N GLY A 84 -0.32 -14.78 6.71
CA GLY A 84 -1.53 -14.86 5.89
C GLY A 84 -1.27 -14.51 4.41
N SER A 85 -2.20 -14.88 3.54
CA SER A 85 -2.14 -14.60 2.09
C SER A 85 -2.02 -13.10 1.82
N ILE A 86 -1.16 -12.72 0.88
CA ILE A 86 -0.98 -11.31 0.50
C ILE A 86 -2.23 -10.80 -0.24
N ALA A 87 -3.00 -9.94 0.40
CA ALA A 87 -4.21 -9.34 -0.14
C ALA A 87 -3.94 -8.13 -1.06
N GLY A 88 -2.79 -7.47 -0.85
CA GLY A 88 -2.37 -6.31 -1.60
C GLY A 88 -1.12 -5.67 -1.00
N PHE A 89 -0.81 -4.47 -1.47
CA PHE A 89 0.36 -3.73 -1.01
C PHE A 89 0.09 -2.24 -0.91
N VAL A 90 0.86 -1.56 -0.06
CA VAL A 90 0.87 -0.10 0.11
C VAL A 90 2.33 0.34 0.22
N ASN A 91 2.72 1.31 -0.58
CA ASN A 91 4.04 1.93 -0.51
C ASN A 91 3.91 3.40 -0.12
N ILE A 92 4.82 3.88 0.69
CA ILE A 92 5.05 5.30 0.90
C ILE A 92 6.29 5.66 0.10
N ASN A 93 6.17 6.56 -0.85
CA ASN A 93 7.25 7.03 -1.71
C ASN A 93 7.53 8.50 -1.41
N ASN A 94 8.70 8.98 -1.82
CA ASN A 94 9.10 10.38 -1.66
C ASN A 94 8.93 10.85 -0.21
N ILE A 95 9.39 10.06 0.74
CA ILE A 95 9.41 10.45 2.15
C ILE A 95 10.35 11.64 2.28
N VAL A 96 9.82 12.76 2.74
CA VAL A 96 10.54 14.01 2.97
C VAL A 96 10.46 14.33 4.46
N GLU A 97 11.62 14.47 5.07
CA GLU A 97 11.78 14.84 6.48
C GLU A 97 11.76 16.36 6.71
N GLY A 98 12.16 16.78 7.89
CA GLY A 98 12.27 18.19 8.28
C GLY A 98 10.90 18.86 8.41
N ALA A 99 10.66 19.95 7.72
CA ALA A 99 9.42 20.71 7.82
C ALA A 99 8.22 20.04 7.11
N PHE A 100 8.46 19.09 6.20
CA PHE A 100 7.39 18.42 5.47
C PHE A 100 6.82 17.21 6.21
N LEU A 101 7.67 16.32 6.73
CA LEU A 101 7.30 15.05 7.35
C LEU A 101 6.18 14.33 6.56
N SER A 102 6.39 14.16 5.26
CA SER A 102 5.35 13.73 4.33
C SER A 102 5.80 12.60 3.43
N GLY A 103 4.82 11.90 2.82
CA GLY A 103 5.06 10.90 1.80
C GLY A 103 3.86 10.71 0.89
N ALA A 104 4.10 10.15 -0.30
CA ALA A 104 3.08 9.84 -1.30
C ALA A 104 2.78 8.35 -1.33
N LEU A 105 1.50 7.99 -1.19
CA LEU A 105 1.04 6.61 -1.18
C LEU A 105 0.79 6.09 -2.60
N GLY A 106 1.30 4.89 -2.86
CA GLY A 106 0.90 4.05 -3.98
C GLY A 106 0.43 2.69 -3.46
N TYR A 107 -0.63 2.13 -4.02
CA TYR A 107 -1.18 0.87 -3.54
C TYR A 107 -1.89 0.08 -4.63
N GLY A 108 -2.03 -1.22 -4.40
CA GLY A 108 -2.78 -2.12 -5.25
C GLY A 108 -3.40 -3.27 -4.46
N ALA A 109 -4.67 -3.57 -4.75
CA ALA A 109 -5.31 -4.79 -4.30
C ALA A 109 -4.97 -5.94 -5.25
N PHE A 110 -4.94 -7.17 -4.74
CA PHE A 110 -4.95 -8.35 -5.60
C PHE A 110 -6.38 -8.84 -5.84
N ALA A 111 -6.61 -9.45 -7.03
CA ALA A 111 -7.95 -9.78 -7.52
C ALA A 111 -8.78 -10.62 -6.53
N HIS A 112 -8.16 -11.62 -5.86
CA HIS A 112 -8.85 -12.47 -4.89
C HIS A 112 -9.31 -11.73 -3.63
N ALA A 113 -8.71 -10.58 -3.32
CA ALA A 113 -8.98 -9.76 -2.14
C ALA A 113 -9.77 -8.47 -2.46
N ALA A 114 -9.93 -8.15 -3.75
CA ALA A 114 -10.63 -6.94 -4.20
C ALA A 114 -12.12 -6.96 -3.79
N GLY A 115 -12.67 -5.78 -3.49
CA GLY A 115 -14.08 -5.64 -3.11
C GLY A 115 -14.44 -6.15 -1.70
N ARG A 116 -13.52 -6.78 -0.97
CA ARG A 116 -13.76 -7.38 0.35
C ARG A 116 -13.50 -6.41 1.51
N GLY A 117 -13.05 -5.19 1.21
CA GLY A 117 -12.71 -4.17 2.22
C GLY A 117 -11.36 -4.39 2.91
N LEU A 118 -10.56 -5.38 2.50
CA LEU A 118 -9.26 -5.68 3.11
C LEU A 118 -8.25 -4.56 2.88
N MET A 119 -8.25 -3.96 1.68
CA MET A 119 -7.36 -2.83 1.38
C MET A 119 -7.71 -1.55 2.15
N ARG A 120 -8.99 -1.32 2.46
CA ARG A 120 -9.39 -0.21 3.34
C ARG A 120 -8.78 -0.38 4.73
N GLU A 121 -8.92 -1.57 5.31
CA GLU A 121 -8.35 -1.89 6.61
C GLU A 121 -6.81 -1.82 6.59
N GLY A 122 -6.16 -2.38 5.56
CA GLY A 122 -4.72 -2.33 5.39
C GLY A 122 -4.17 -0.91 5.21
N LEU A 123 -4.82 -0.09 4.39
CA LEU A 123 -4.43 1.31 4.20
C LEU A 123 -4.58 2.11 5.50
N ASP A 124 -5.64 1.86 6.26
CA ASP A 124 -5.88 2.48 7.57
C ASP A 124 -4.75 2.15 8.57
N LEU A 125 -4.31 0.89 8.60
CA LEU A 125 -3.17 0.46 9.41
C LEU A 125 -1.86 1.12 8.98
N VAL A 126 -1.61 1.24 7.66
CA VAL A 126 -0.42 1.93 7.15
C VAL A 126 -0.44 3.41 7.51
N VAL A 127 -1.58 4.09 7.39
CA VAL A 127 -1.72 5.49 7.80
C VAL A 127 -1.44 5.66 9.28
N GLY A 128 -1.99 4.78 10.13
CA GLY A 128 -1.72 4.78 11.58
C GLY A 128 -0.24 4.55 11.90
N TYR A 129 0.39 3.60 11.20
CA TYR A 129 1.82 3.32 11.35
C TYR A 129 2.70 4.50 10.90
N ALA A 130 2.34 5.13 9.80
CA ALA A 130 3.06 6.29 9.27
C ALA A 130 3.02 7.50 10.22
N PHE A 131 1.86 7.79 10.82
CA PHE A 131 1.73 8.91 11.76
C PHE A 131 2.29 8.59 13.16
N GLY A 132 2.22 7.32 13.59
CA GLY A 132 2.76 6.87 14.86
C GLY A 132 4.27 6.55 14.78
N PRO A 133 4.66 5.30 14.53
CA PRO A 133 6.07 4.88 14.53
C PRO A 133 6.98 5.66 13.59
N MET A 134 6.52 5.99 12.35
CA MET A 134 7.34 6.73 11.39
C MET A 134 7.33 8.24 11.62
N ARG A 135 6.42 8.78 12.47
CA ARG A 135 6.31 10.21 12.78
C ARG A 135 6.12 11.13 11.57
N LEU A 136 5.51 10.61 10.51
CA LEU A 136 5.07 11.46 9.41
C LEU A 136 3.89 12.32 9.86
N HIS A 137 3.74 13.48 9.25
CA HIS A 137 2.63 14.41 9.53
C HIS A 137 1.56 14.37 8.44
N ARG A 138 1.97 14.11 7.18
CA ARG A 138 1.12 14.18 6.02
C ARG A 138 1.32 13.02 5.08
N LEU A 139 0.22 12.46 4.56
CA LEU A 139 0.24 11.47 3.49
C LEU A 139 -0.63 11.95 2.33
N GLU A 140 -0.15 11.71 1.11
CA GLU A 140 -0.84 12.07 -0.12
C GLU A 140 -1.19 10.83 -0.95
N ILE A 141 -2.32 10.88 -1.64
CA ILE A 141 -2.72 9.93 -2.68
C ILE A 141 -2.95 10.72 -3.95
N ASN A 142 -2.29 10.31 -5.04
CA ASN A 142 -2.49 10.87 -6.36
C ASN A 142 -3.23 9.83 -7.21
N ALA A 143 -4.52 10.04 -7.44
CA ALA A 143 -5.37 9.12 -8.17
C ALA A 143 -5.77 9.67 -9.53
N GLN A 144 -5.66 8.86 -10.59
CA GLN A 144 -6.20 9.26 -11.90
C GLN A 144 -7.73 9.44 -11.78
N PRO A 145 -8.34 10.49 -12.38
CA PRO A 145 -9.77 10.81 -12.19
C PRO A 145 -10.73 9.69 -12.58
N GLY A 146 -10.33 8.83 -13.53
CA GLY A 146 -11.11 7.67 -13.94
C GLY A 146 -11.01 6.46 -12.99
N ASN A 147 -10.08 6.47 -12.02
CA ASN A 147 -9.89 5.37 -11.09
C ASN A 147 -10.84 5.47 -9.89
N ALA A 148 -12.11 5.16 -10.14
CA ALA A 148 -13.16 5.26 -9.12
C ALA A 148 -12.87 4.40 -7.87
N GLY A 149 -12.22 3.24 -8.03
CA GLY A 149 -11.85 2.37 -6.92
C GLY A 149 -10.82 3.01 -5.99
N SER A 150 -9.77 3.62 -6.56
CA SER A 150 -8.75 4.33 -5.79
C SER A 150 -9.33 5.56 -5.08
N ILE A 151 -10.18 6.33 -5.76
CA ILE A 151 -10.86 7.50 -5.19
C ILE A 151 -11.78 7.11 -4.04
N ALA A 152 -12.58 6.04 -4.21
CA ALA A 152 -13.45 5.54 -3.16
C ALA A 152 -12.66 5.05 -1.93
N LEU A 153 -11.52 4.38 -2.16
CA LEU A 153 -10.62 3.94 -1.08
C LEU A 153 -10.04 5.14 -0.34
N ALA A 154 -9.50 6.14 -1.04
CA ALA A 154 -8.97 7.36 -0.43
C ALA A 154 -10.01 8.05 0.47
N ARG A 155 -11.22 8.26 -0.04
CA ARG A 155 -12.34 8.84 0.73
C ARG A 155 -12.68 8.02 1.97
N SER A 156 -12.76 6.70 1.84
CA SER A 156 -13.13 5.80 2.95
C SER A 156 -12.09 5.77 4.06
N CYS A 157 -10.83 6.13 3.76
CA CYS A 157 -9.74 6.26 4.72
C CYS A 157 -9.52 7.72 5.19
N GLY A 158 -10.49 8.62 4.97
CA GLY A 158 -10.46 9.98 5.51
C GLY A 158 -9.59 10.98 4.76
N PHE A 159 -9.09 10.63 3.56
CA PHE A 159 -8.38 11.59 2.71
C PHE A 159 -9.36 12.63 2.14
N ARG A 160 -8.91 13.87 2.06
CA ARG A 160 -9.66 14.99 1.47
C ARG A 160 -9.06 15.37 0.13
N LEU A 161 -9.91 15.67 -0.84
CA LEU A 161 -9.50 16.22 -2.13
C LEU A 161 -8.96 17.65 -1.93
N GLU A 162 -7.72 17.88 -2.34
CA GLU A 162 -7.06 19.19 -2.26
C GLU A 162 -6.85 19.85 -3.62
N GLY A 163 -6.99 19.10 -4.70
CA GLY A 163 -6.87 19.69 -6.02
C GLY A 163 -6.72 18.67 -7.15
N TYR A 164 -6.58 19.23 -8.34
CA TYR A 164 -6.38 18.51 -9.58
C TYR A 164 -5.10 19.00 -10.26
N SER A 165 -4.29 18.08 -10.77
CA SER A 165 -3.03 18.40 -11.46
C SER A 165 -3.02 17.74 -12.83
N PRO A 166 -3.13 18.52 -13.92
CA PRO A 166 -3.01 17.98 -15.27
C PRO A 166 -1.58 17.53 -15.54
N ASN A 167 -1.43 16.45 -16.32
CA ASN A 167 -0.15 15.92 -16.77
C ASN A 167 0.86 15.71 -15.62
N MET A 168 0.42 15.15 -14.50
CA MET A 168 1.22 15.09 -13.28
C MET A 168 2.23 13.96 -13.26
N LEU A 169 1.83 12.73 -13.63
CA LEU A 169 2.68 11.55 -13.56
C LEU A 169 2.76 10.84 -14.90
N TRP A 170 3.96 10.33 -15.22
CA TRP A 170 4.19 9.51 -16.42
C TRP A 170 3.77 8.08 -16.14
N ILE A 171 2.67 7.64 -16.75
CA ILE A 171 2.11 6.29 -16.57
C ILE A 171 1.72 5.73 -17.94
N ASP A 172 2.21 4.52 -18.22
CA ASP A 172 1.92 3.79 -19.46
C ASP A 172 2.14 4.63 -20.73
N GLY A 173 3.32 5.23 -20.85
CA GLY A 173 3.74 5.97 -22.03
C GLY A 173 3.12 7.35 -22.22
N ALA A 174 2.44 7.91 -21.20
CA ALA A 174 1.87 9.25 -21.28
C ALA A 174 1.84 9.95 -19.91
N TRP A 175 1.88 11.29 -19.95
CA TRP A 175 1.57 12.11 -18.80
C TRP A 175 0.08 12.01 -18.49
N ARG A 176 -0.27 11.71 -17.22
CA ARG A 176 -1.66 11.51 -16.76
C ARG A 176 -2.05 12.54 -15.72
N ASP A 177 -3.30 12.96 -15.81
CA ASP A 177 -3.92 13.84 -14.83
C ASP A 177 -4.19 13.10 -13.53
N HIS A 178 -4.09 13.81 -12.40
CA HIS A 178 -4.37 13.24 -11.09
C HIS A 178 -5.17 14.19 -10.20
N GLU A 179 -6.11 13.62 -9.47
CA GLU A 179 -6.68 14.22 -8.27
C GLU A 179 -5.68 14.05 -7.13
N ARG A 180 -5.42 15.11 -6.37
CA ARG A 180 -4.54 15.10 -5.20
C ARG A 180 -5.37 15.02 -3.93
N TRP A 181 -5.22 13.93 -3.23
CA TRP A 181 -5.89 13.66 -1.98
C TRP A 181 -4.87 13.67 -0.86
N ALA A 182 -5.23 14.17 0.33
CA ALA A 182 -4.33 14.18 1.47
C ALA A 182 -5.04 13.94 2.80
N VAL A 183 -4.26 13.43 3.76
CA VAL A 183 -4.65 13.30 5.17
C VAL A 183 -3.48 13.75 6.04
N THR A 184 -3.76 14.42 7.15
CA THR A 184 -2.76 14.79 8.17
C THR A 184 -3.01 14.06 9.49
N ALA A 185 -2.00 14.05 10.35
CA ALA A 185 -2.10 13.41 11.66
C ALA A 185 -3.25 13.97 12.49
N GLU A 186 -3.48 15.30 12.46
CA GLU A 186 -4.57 15.97 13.19
C GLU A 186 -5.96 15.57 12.70
N MET A 187 -6.09 15.19 11.42
CA MET A 187 -7.38 14.73 10.90
C MET A 187 -7.75 13.31 11.39
N ARG A 188 -6.82 12.64 12.07
CA ARG A 188 -6.94 11.26 12.57
C ARG A 188 -6.89 11.19 14.10
N ALA A 189 -6.65 12.32 14.77
CA ALA A 189 -6.59 12.45 16.23
C ALA A 189 -7.97 12.34 16.90
#